data_d1d81ef25c5c42c2a905c78534c90e6f
#
_entry.id   d1d81ef25c5c42c2a905c78534c90e6f
#
_cell.length_a   1.000
_cell.length_b   1.000
_cell.length_c   1.000
_cell.angle_alpha   90.00
_cell.angle_beta   90.00
_cell.angle_gamma   90.00
#
_symmetry.space_group_name_H-M   'P 1'
#
loop_
_entity.id
_entity.type
_entity.pdbx_description
1 polymer ?
#
loop_
_entity_poly.entity_id
_entity_poly.type
_entity_poly.pdbx_seq_one_letter_code
_entity_poly.pdbx_strand_id
1 'polypeptide(L)'
;SAQAGGHLDAEIRVGHDAGAGETLVLRPWDEAALHTDTLVVPFLLPDAPVVVWWPKTVPEVPSQDPLGRLGSTRITNTPAQVFPARALRELAPVSVRGDIDLAWTRITLWRAMVASTLDPLLRAGSLREVVVAGEPRNSSLSLMIAWLRLRLDVPVTRVDEEGFKGISSITAKTDEGEIIIARHDLERVTITRPGSPEPQVVTMARREPISTL
;
A
#
# COMPACT_ATOMS: atom_id res chain seq x y z
N SER A 1 2.64 -26.37 39.56
CA SER A 1 2.87 -25.40 38.47
C SER A 1 3.20 -26.19 37.23
N ALA A 2 2.23 -26.43 36.34
CA ALA A 2 2.50 -26.97 35.02
C ALA A 2 3.25 -25.88 34.24
N GLN A 3 4.51 -26.14 33.85
CA GLN A 3 5.19 -25.35 32.84
C GLN A 3 4.37 -25.50 31.53
N ALA A 4 3.78 -24.43 31.07
CA ALA A 4 3.24 -24.36 29.74
C ALA A 4 4.44 -24.42 28.78
N GLY A 5 4.76 -25.62 28.31
CA GLY A 5 5.79 -25.82 27.31
C GLY A 5 5.31 -25.23 25.98
N GLY A 6 6.15 -24.45 25.31
CA GLY A 6 5.83 -23.93 23.99
C GLY A 6 5.56 -25.11 23.03
N HIS A 7 4.54 -24.97 22.17
CA HIS A 7 4.16 -25.96 21.15
C HIS A 7 4.40 -25.37 19.75
N LEU A 8 4.87 -26.19 18.83
CA LEU A 8 5.11 -25.80 17.44
C LEU A 8 4.53 -26.87 16.50
N ASP A 9 3.56 -26.48 15.68
CA ASP A 9 3.14 -27.27 14.53
C ASP A 9 3.92 -26.82 13.29
N ALA A 10 4.44 -27.77 12.52
CA ALA A 10 5.15 -27.50 11.29
C ALA A 10 4.57 -28.33 10.13
N GLU A 11 4.37 -27.68 8.98
CA GLU A 11 3.86 -28.31 7.76
C GLU A 11 4.73 -27.87 6.58
N ILE A 12 5.20 -28.80 5.76
CA ILE A 12 5.92 -28.52 4.53
C ILE A 12 4.98 -28.76 3.36
N ARG A 13 4.80 -27.73 2.53
CA ARG A 13 4.02 -27.82 1.28
C ARG A 13 4.98 -27.77 0.11
N VAL A 14 4.90 -28.78 -0.74
CA VAL A 14 5.68 -28.90 -1.98
C VAL A 14 4.73 -29.10 -3.14
N GLY A 15 4.99 -28.46 -4.28
CA GLY A 15 4.22 -28.68 -5.49
C GLY A 15 3.62 -27.43 -6.13
N HIS A 16 2.74 -27.63 -7.11
CA HIS A 16 2.23 -26.59 -8.02
C HIS A 16 1.52 -25.41 -7.31
N ASP A 17 0.90 -25.65 -6.17
CA ASP A 17 0.17 -24.61 -5.42
C ASP A 17 1.11 -23.65 -4.65
N ALA A 18 2.37 -24.03 -4.44
CA ALA A 18 3.38 -23.20 -3.76
C ALA A 18 4.26 -22.38 -4.73
N GLY A 19 4.02 -22.46 -6.05
CA GLY A 19 4.90 -21.88 -7.07
C GLY A 19 6.19 -22.69 -7.27
N ALA A 20 7.28 -22.04 -7.67
CA ALA A 20 8.58 -22.68 -7.92
C ALA A 20 9.39 -22.91 -6.62
N GLY A 21 8.81 -22.75 -5.46
CA GLY A 21 9.49 -22.86 -4.16
C GLY A 21 8.81 -23.83 -3.21
N GLU A 22 9.47 -24.05 -2.09
CA GLU A 22 8.94 -24.80 -0.96
C GLU A 22 8.28 -23.83 0.02
N THR A 23 7.13 -24.23 0.60
CA THR A 23 6.45 -23.46 1.64
C THR A 23 6.52 -24.21 2.96
N LEU A 24 7.15 -23.59 3.97
CA LEU A 24 7.15 -24.07 5.33
C LEU A 24 6.14 -23.26 6.14
N VAL A 25 5.14 -23.92 6.69
CA VAL A 25 4.13 -23.30 7.57
C VAL A 25 4.48 -23.64 9.00
N LEU A 26 4.77 -22.62 9.81
CA LEU A 26 5.07 -22.76 11.23
C LEU A 26 3.93 -22.12 12.04
N ARG A 27 3.36 -22.87 12.99
CA ARG A 27 2.31 -22.40 13.91
C ARG A 27 2.82 -22.54 15.33
N PRO A 28 3.49 -21.50 15.84
CA PRO A 28 3.95 -21.48 17.23
C PRO A 28 2.80 -21.12 18.17
N TRP A 29 2.79 -21.74 19.36
CA TRP A 29 1.86 -21.51 20.45
C TRP A 29 2.60 -21.21 21.76
N ASP A 30 1.95 -20.45 22.63
CA ASP A 30 2.46 -20.10 23.95
C ASP A 30 3.86 -19.46 23.91
N GLU A 31 4.81 -19.98 24.64
CA GLU A 31 6.17 -19.45 24.74
C GLU A 31 6.90 -19.46 23.38
N ALA A 32 6.63 -20.45 22.52
CA ALA A 32 7.24 -20.53 21.19
C ALA A 32 6.83 -19.35 20.28
N ALA A 33 5.65 -18.77 20.49
CA ALA A 33 5.18 -17.61 19.73
C ALA A 33 5.93 -16.31 20.05
N LEU A 34 6.66 -16.26 21.17
CA LEU A 34 7.46 -15.10 21.58
C LEU A 34 8.84 -15.06 20.92
N HIS A 35 9.27 -16.18 20.31
CA HIS A 35 10.61 -16.37 19.73
C HIS A 35 10.56 -16.78 18.26
N THR A 36 9.73 -16.08 17.49
CA THR A 36 9.49 -16.39 16.06
C THR A 36 10.73 -16.29 15.18
N ASP A 37 11.66 -15.41 15.51
CA ASP A 37 12.95 -15.25 14.83
C ASP A 37 13.80 -16.51 14.94
N THR A 38 13.93 -17.08 16.13
CA THR A 38 14.73 -18.30 16.35
C THR A 38 14.14 -19.52 15.64
N LEU A 39 12.81 -19.54 15.44
CA LEU A 39 12.14 -20.61 14.68
C LEU A 39 12.43 -20.53 13.18
N VAL A 40 12.64 -19.32 12.64
CA VAL A 40 12.84 -19.09 11.20
C VAL A 40 14.31 -19.17 10.78
N VAL A 41 15.24 -18.71 11.62
CA VAL A 41 16.68 -18.64 11.31
C VAL A 41 17.27 -19.93 10.73
N PRO A 42 16.95 -21.16 11.22
CA PRO A 42 17.51 -22.39 10.66
C PRO A 42 17.12 -22.66 9.19
N PHE A 43 16.09 -22.01 8.68
CA PHE A 43 15.59 -22.20 7.32
C PHE A 43 16.06 -21.10 6.36
N LEU A 44 16.74 -20.07 6.86
CA LEU A 44 17.25 -19.00 6.00
C LEU A 44 18.52 -19.46 5.29
N LEU A 45 18.55 -19.23 3.98
CA LEU A 45 19.74 -19.50 3.18
C LEU A 45 20.78 -18.39 3.41
N PRO A 46 22.05 -18.75 3.62
CA PRO A 46 23.13 -17.77 3.66
C PRO A 46 23.14 -16.94 2.39
N ASP A 47 23.38 -15.63 2.52
CA ASP A 47 23.52 -14.66 1.43
C ASP A 47 22.25 -14.45 0.58
N ALA A 48 21.12 -15.10 0.88
CA ALA A 48 19.85 -14.83 0.22
C ALA A 48 19.15 -13.59 0.82
N PRO A 49 18.55 -12.72 0.00
CA PRO A 49 17.78 -11.61 0.51
C PRO A 49 16.51 -12.11 1.22
N VAL A 50 16.34 -11.67 2.47
CA VAL A 50 15.18 -12.02 3.29
C VAL A 50 14.13 -10.92 3.16
N VAL A 51 12.91 -11.30 2.80
CA VAL A 51 11.74 -10.41 2.77
C VAL A 51 10.78 -10.84 3.88
N VAL A 52 10.43 -9.91 4.75
CA VAL A 52 9.44 -10.13 5.81
C VAL A 52 8.16 -9.41 5.44
N TRP A 53 7.04 -10.08 5.52
CA TRP A 53 5.74 -9.53 5.18
C TRP A 53 4.71 -9.78 6.27
N TRP A 54 4.04 -8.71 6.69
CA TRP A 54 2.91 -8.75 7.61
C TRP A 54 1.60 -8.47 6.86
N PRO A 55 0.84 -9.52 6.44
CA PRO A 55 -0.38 -9.35 5.66
C PRO A 55 -1.55 -8.77 6.46
N LYS A 56 -1.58 -8.99 7.77
CA LYS A 56 -2.69 -8.59 8.65
C LYS A 56 -2.23 -7.66 9.77
N THR A 57 -1.58 -8.19 10.80
CA THR A 57 -1.16 -7.39 11.96
C THR A 57 0.23 -6.81 11.70
N VAL A 58 0.32 -5.50 11.71
CA VAL A 58 1.57 -4.78 11.48
C VAL A 58 2.20 -4.44 12.83
N PRO A 59 3.50 -4.73 13.06
CA PRO A 59 4.19 -4.34 14.29
C PRO A 59 4.34 -2.81 14.37
N GLU A 60 4.44 -2.28 15.59
CA GLU A 60 4.60 -0.83 15.83
C GLU A 60 5.87 -0.29 15.18
N VAL A 61 6.97 -1.03 15.25
CA VAL A 61 8.26 -0.69 14.64
C VAL A 61 8.78 -1.89 13.85
N PRO A 62 8.45 -2.02 12.56
CA PRO A 62 8.78 -3.21 11.75
C PRO A 62 10.26 -3.56 11.74
N SER A 63 11.16 -2.57 11.75
CA SER A 63 12.60 -2.79 11.76
C SER A 63 13.16 -3.29 13.10
N GLN A 64 12.39 -3.18 14.18
CA GLN A 64 12.77 -3.65 15.52
C GLN A 64 12.07 -4.95 15.91
N ASP A 65 11.03 -5.34 15.15
CA ASP A 65 10.37 -6.63 15.33
C ASP A 65 11.38 -7.79 15.16
N PRO A 66 11.29 -8.86 15.96
CA PRO A 66 12.22 -9.99 15.85
C PRO A 66 12.37 -10.55 14.44
N LEU A 67 11.27 -10.77 13.70
CA LEU A 67 11.32 -11.19 12.30
C LEU A 67 11.81 -10.06 11.40
N GLY A 68 11.41 -8.84 11.67
CA GLY A 68 11.77 -7.66 10.88
C GLY A 68 13.27 -7.39 10.84
N ARG A 69 13.99 -7.73 11.90
CA ARG A 69 15.47 -7.63 11.98
C ARG A 69 16.18 -8.60 11.04
N LEU A 70 15.55 -9.72 10.69
CA LEU A 70 16.09 -10.70 9.75
C LEU A 70 15.95 -10.21 8.30
N GLY A 71 14.98 -9.34 8.03
CA GLY A 71 14.64 -8.89 6.68
C GLY A 71 15.45 -7.69 6.19
N SER A 72 16.00 -7.79 4.98
CA SER A 72 16.49 -6.64 4.23
C SER A 72 15.33 -5.77 3.66
N THR A 73 14.19 -6.39 3.43
CA THR A 73 12.95 -5.75 2.99
C THR A 73 11.82 -6.16 3.91
N ARG A 74 11.04 -5.19 4.36
CA ARG A 74 9.89 -5.37 5.26
C ARG A 74 8.64 -4.81 4.60
N ILE A 75 7.64 -5.66 4.42
CA ILE A 75 6.39 -5.30 3.75
C ILE A 75 5.26 -5.24 4.78
N THR A 76 4.66 -4.09 4.93
CA THR A 76 3.48 -3.86 5.76
C THR A 76 2.21 -3.68 4.92
N ASN A 77 1.05 -3.91 5.52
CA ASN A 77 -0.25 -3.79 4.86
C ASN A 77 -1.20 -2.92 5.69
N THR A 78 -0.92 -1.62 5.73
CA THR A 78 -1.81 -0.68 6.42
C THR A 78 -3.23 -0.65 5.86
N PRO A 79 -3.48 -0.88 4.55
CA PRO A 79 -4.84 -1.02 4.02
C PRO A 79 -5.69 -2.12 4.66
N ALA A 80 -5.08 -3.14 5.24
CA ALA A 80 -5.77 -4.25 5.90
C ALA A 80 -6.02 -4.00 7.41
N GLN A 81 -5.52 -2.90 7.98
CA GLN A 81 -5.73 -2.57 9.38
C GLN A 81 -7.14 -2.06 9.64
N VAL A 82 -7.62 -2.18 10.88
CA VAL A 82 -8.93 -1.64 11.31
C VAL A 82 -9.02 -0.12 11.08
N PHE A 83 -7.90 0.58 11.29
CA PHE A 83 -7.78 2.02 11.05
C PHE A 83 -6.62 2.33 10.09
N PRO A 84 -6.79 2.14 8.76
CA PRO A 84 -5.69 2.18 7.80
C PRO A 84 -4.88 3.49 7.80
N ALA A 85 -5.55 4.64 7.78
CA ALA A 85 -4.88 5.93 7.76
C ALA A 85 -4.18 6.27 9.09
N ARG A 86 -4.67 5.74 10.21
CA ARG A 86 -4.02 5.85 11.52
C ARG A 86 -2.75 5.00 11.55
N ALA A 87 -2.85 3.73 11.18
CA ALA A 87 -1.71 2.81 11.11
C ALA A 87 -0.58 3.37 10.24
N LEU A 88 -0.91 3.95 9.07
CA LEU A 88 0.07 4.60 8.21
C LEU A 88 0.78 5.78 8.90
N ARG A 89 0.04 6.63 9.63
CA ARG A 89 0.62 7.76 10.37
C ARG A 89 1.52 7.33 11.52
N GLU A 90 1.20 6.22 12.17
CA GLU A 90 1.99 5.65 13.27
C GLU A 90 3.29 5.01 12.72
N LEU A 91 3.25 4.37 11.54
CA LEU A 91 4.43 3.80 10.89
C LEU A 91 5.37 4.84 10.29
N ALA A 92 4.85 5.96 9.77
CA ALA A 92 5.64 6.94 9.03
C ALA A 92 6.90 7.43 9.78
N PRO A 93 6.85 7.82 11.07
CA PRO A 93 8.02 8.32 11.80
C PRO A 93 9.05 7.23 12.14
N VAL A 94 8.67 5.96 12.14
CA VAL A 94 9.55 4.81 12.49
C VAL A 94 10.02 4.03 11.27
N SER A 95 9.58 4.43 10.08
CA SER A 95 9.94 3.80 8.81
C SER A 95 11.41 4.06 8.48
N VAL A 96 12.11 3.00 8.09
CA VAL A 96 13.51 3.06 7.68
C VAL A 96 13.70 2.47 6.29
N ARG A 97 14.90 2.60 5.74
CA ARG A 97 15.23 1.99 4.44
C ARG A 97 14.94 0.48 4.43
N GLY A 98 14.23 0.03 3.42
CA GLY A 98 13.78 -1.36 3.26
C GLY A 98 12.33 -1.58 3.70
N ASP A 99 11.69 -0.60 4.33
CA ASP A 99 10.28 -0.67 4.68
C ASP A 99 9.42 -0.24 3.49
N ILE A 100 8.43 -1.05 3.16
CA ILE A 100 7.48 -0.83 2.06
C ILE A 100 6.08 -1.09 2.59
N ASP A 101 5.16 -0.12 2.42
CA ASP A 101 3.75 -0.36 2.71
C ASP A 101 2.95 -0.60 1.42
N LEU A 102 2.05 -1.58 1.44
CA LEU A 102 1.22 -1.91 0.27
C LEU A 102 0.27 -0.78 -0.15
N ALA A 103 -0.03 0.18 0.73
CA ALA A 103 -0.76 1.38 0.35
C ALA A 103 -0.02 2.17 -0.75
N TRP A 104 1.32 2.21 -0.70
CA TRP A 104 2.16 2.84 -1.72
C TRP A 104 2.09 2.12 -3.07
N THR A 105 2.15 0.79 -3.04
CA THR A 105 2.04 -0.05 -4.25
C THR A 105 0.69 0.11 -4.92
N ARG A 106 -0.38 0.22 -4.13
CA ARG A 106 -1.76 0.41 -4.63
C ARG A 106 -1.96 1.71 -5.39
N ILE A 107 -1.22 2.77 -5.08
CA ILE A 107 -1.35 4.05 -5.79
C ILE A 107 -0.38 4.18 -6.98
N THR A 108 0.39 3.15 -7.34
CA THR A 108 1.40 3.25 -8.41
C THR A 108 0.78 3.66 -9.74
N LEU A 109 -0.31 3.04 -10.16
CA LEU A 109 -0.99 3.38 -11.41
C LEU A 109 -1.64 4.76 -11.35
N TRP A 110 -2.21 5.13 -10.21
CA TRP A 110 -2.72 6.48 -9.97
C TRP A 110 -1.62 7.53 -10.11
N ARG A 111 -0.46 7.31 -9.48
CA ARG A 111 0.68 8.24 -9.57
C ARG A 111 1.17 8.40 -11.01
N ALA A 112 1.28 7.31 -11.76
CA ALA A 112 1.69 7.36 -13.16
C ALA A 112 0.69 8.16 -14.01
N MET A 113 -0.60 7.91 -13.85
CA MET A 113 -1.66 8.61 -14.58
C MET A 113 -1.71 10.10 -14.22
N VAL A 114 -1.69 10.42 -12.93
CA VAL A 114 -1.68 11.80 -12.45
C VAL A 114 -0.43 12.54 -12.92
N ALA A 115 0.76 11.93 -12.82
CA ALA A 115 2.00 12.53 -13.28
C ALA A 115 1.92 12.86 -14.78
N SER A 116 1.47 11.93 -15.61
CA SER A 116 1.34 12.16 -17.06
C SER A 116 0.28 13.22 -17.41
N THR A 117 -0.77 13.35 -16.60
CA THR A 117 -1.83 14.34 -16.81
C THR A 117 -1.41 15.74 -16.34
N LEU A 118 -0.71 15.83 -15.20
CA LEU A 118 -0.34 17.13 -14.61
C LEU A 118 0.96 17.71 -15.18
N ASP A 119 1.88 16.90 -15.71
CA ASP A 119 3.19 17.36 -16.19
C ASP A 119 3.10 18.48 -17.26
N PRO A 120 2.20 18.43 -18.26
CA PRO A 120 2.01 19.57 -19.19
C PRO A 120 1.50 20.84 -18.48
N LEU A 121 0.60 20.71 -17.50
CA LEU A 121 0.03 21.83 -16.76
C LEU A 121 1.06 22.53 -15.88
N LEU A 122 1.95 21.74 -15.26
CA LEU A 122 3.05 22.27 -14.46
C LEU A 122 4.03 23.05 -15.33
N ARG A 123 4.39 22.52 -16.52
CA ARG A 123 5.25 23.25 -17.46
C ARG A 123 4.62 24.53 -17.99
N ALA A 124 3.31 24.54 -18.19
CA ALA A 124 2.58 25.73 -18.64
C ALA A 124 2.30 26.72 -17.49
N GLY A 125 2.50 26.34 -16.22
CA GLY A 125 2.16 27.16 -15.06
C GLY A 125 0.65 27.41 -14.89
N SER A 126 -0.19 26.55 -15.46
CA SER A 126 -1.65 26.72 -15.47
C SER A 126 -2.37 26.00 -14.34
N LEU A 127 -1.70 25.11 -13.61
CA LEU A 127 -2.28 24.39 -12.47
C LEU A 127 -2.47 25.32 -11.27
N ARG A 128 -3.66 25.31 -10.66
CA ARG A 128 -4.06 26.19 -9.55
C ARG A 128 -4.34 25.42 -8.25
N GLU A 129 -4.98 24.26 -8.34
CA GLU A 129 -5.34 23.43 -7.20
C GLU A 129 -5.50 21.99 -7.65
N VAL A 130 -5.26 21.03 -6.75
CA VAL A 130 -5.62 19.62 -6.95
C VAL A 130 -6.55 19.17 -5.82
N VAL A 131 -7.70 18.62 -6.18
CA VAL A 131 -8.65 18.02 -5.24
C VAL A 131 -8.56 16.50 -5.37
N VAL A 132 -8.39 15.80 -4.26
CA VAL A 132 -8.35 14.33 -4.22
C VAL A 132 -9.52 13.84 -3.39
N ALA A 133 -10.39 13.08 -4.03
CA ALA A 133 -11.59 12.52 -3.40
C ALA A 133 -11.50 11.01 -3.21
N GLY A 134 -12.16 10.48 -2.19
CA GLY A 134 -12.27 9.05 -1.94
C GLY A 134 -12.66 8.68 -0.53
N GLU A 135 -12.48 7.41 -0.23
CA GLU A 135 -12.88 6.77 1.01
C GLU A 135 -12.27 7.45 2.25
N PRO A 136 -13.08 7.83 3.24
CA PRO A 136 -12.60 8.32 4.53
C PRO A 136 -11.63 7.32 5.18
N ARG A 137 -10.60 7.81 5.85
CA ARG A 137 -9.63 7.00 6.59
C ARG A 137 -8.81 5.99 5.75
N ASN A 138 -8.84 6.08 4.42
CA ASN A 138 -8.04 5.24 3.52
C ASN A 138 -6.57 5.64 3.53
N SER A 139 -5.66 4.66 3.74
CA SER A 139 -4.20 4.91 3.78
C SER A 139 -3.63 5.27 2.40
N SER A 140 -4.13 4.65 1.32
CA SER A 140 -3.69 4.96 -0.04
C SER A 140 -4.10 6.38 -0.47
N LEU A 141 -5.31 6.84 -0.10
CA LEU A 141 -5.74 8.22 -0.30
C LEU A 141 -4.83 9.20 0.45
N SER A 142 -4.51 8.90 1.70
CA SER A 142 -3.62 9.74 2.52
C SER A 142 -2.22 9.84 1.92
N LEU A 143 -1.66 8.73 1.40
CA LEU A 143 -0.37 8.72 0.72
C LEU A 143 -0.41 9.48 -0.61
N MET A 144 -1.49 9.38 -1.40
CA MET A 144 -1.64 10.15 -2.64
C MET A 144 -1.60 11.65 -2.37
N ILE A 145 -2.35 12.11 -1.36
CA ILE A 145 -2.37 13.52 -0.96
C ILE A 145 -0.99 13.97 -0.49
N ALA A 146 -0.33 13.19 0.36
CA ALA A 146 1.02 13.51 0.84
C ALA A 146 2.03 13.59 -0.31
N TRP A 147 1.97 12.65 -1.25
CA TRP A 147 2.83 12.64 -2.44
C TRP A 147 2.60 13.86 -3.33
N LEU A 148 1.34 14.25 -3.57
CA LEU A 148 1.01 15.44 -4.36
C LEU A 148 1.50 16.70 -3.66
N ARG A 149 1.27 16.86 -2.35
CA ARG A 149 1.76 18.00 -1.57
C ARG A 149 3.28 18.15 -1.58
N LEU A 150 3.99 17.03 -1.65
CA LEU A 150 5.46 17.03 -1.73
C LEU A 150 5.96 17.43 -3.14
N ARG A 151 5.16 17.21 -4.18
CA ARG A 151 5.57 17.37 -5.58
C ARG A 151 5.04 18.62 -6.25
N LEU A 152 3.95 19.19 -5.73
CA LEU A 152 3.25 20.31 -6.33
C LEU A 152 3.36 21.52 -5.44
N ASP A 153 3.58 22.67 -6.07
CA ASP A 153 3.58 23.99 -5.41
C ASP A 153 2.20 24.66 -5.56
N VAL A 154 1.15 23.87 -5.37
CA VAL A 154 -0.24 24.34 -5.38
C VAL A 154 -1.03 23.66 -4.24
N PRO A 155 -2.14 24.24 -3.78
CA PRO A 155 -2.99 23.62 -2.78
C PRO A 155 -3.45 22.24 -3.20
N VAL A 156 -3.40 21.27 -2.26
CA VAL A 156 -3.94 19.93 -2.44
C VAL A 156 -5.00 19.68 -1.37
N THR A 157 -6.25 19.62 -1.80
CA THR A 157 -7.43 19.50 -0.95
C THR A 157 -7.94 18.07 -0.93
N ARG A 158 -8.41 17.61 0.23
CA ARG A 158 -9.04 16.31 0.41
C ARG A 158 -10.56 16.46 0.44
N VAL A 159 -11.26 15.54 -0.23
CA VAL A 159 -12.72 15.36 -0.13
C VAL A 159 -12.99 13.91 0.29
N ASP A 160 -13.74 13.74 1.36
CA ASP A 160 -14.15 12.42 1.84
C ASP A 160 -15.48 12.01 1.21
N GLU A 161 -15.50 10.83 0.59
CA GLU A 161 -16.68 10.25 -0.07
C GLU A 161 -17.08 8.96 0.62
N GLU A 162 -18.19 8.99 1.34
CA GLU A 162 -18.76 7.80 1.99
C GLU A 162 -19.31 6.82 0.92
N GLY A 163 -19.15 5.54 1.19
CA GLY A 163 -19.64 4.47 0.30
C GLY A 163 -18.73 4.15 -0.88
N PHE A 164 -17.70 4.94 -1.14
CA PHE A 164 -16.68 4.64 -2.13
C PHE A 164 -15.48 3.93 -1.48
N LYS A 165 -14.84 3.01 -2.21
CA LYS A 165 -13.63 2.32 -1.73
C LYS A 165 -12.38 2.85 -2.46
N GLY A 166 -11.41 3.35 -1.69
CA GLY A 166 -10.15 3.87 -2.21
C GLY A 166 -10.27 5.29 -2.77
N ILE A 167 -9.48 5.62 -3.78
CA ILE A 167 -9.51 6.91 -4.48
C ILE A 167 -10.61 6.87 -5.53
N SER A 168 -11.55 7.81 -5.47
CA SER A 168 -12.66 7.97 -6.42
C SER A 168 -12.28 8.89 -7.56
N SER A 169 -11.71 10.06 -7.24
CA SER A 169 -11.31 11.03 -8.27
C SER A 169 -10.12 11.89 -7.85
N ILE A 170 -9.48 12.45 -8.87
CA ILE A 170 -8.47 13.51 -8.73
C ILE A 170 -8.81 14.60 -9.74
N THR A 171 -9.10 15.80 -9.25
CA THR A 171 -9.46 16.94 -10.06
C THR A 171 -8.33 17.96 -10.04
N ALA A 172 -7.81 18.32 -11.19
CA ALA A 172 -6.87 19.41 -11.37
C ALA A 172 -7.61 20.66 -11.86
N LYS A 173 -7.60 21.72 -11.07
CA LYS A 173 -8.17 23.03 -11.45
C LYS A 173 -7.11 23.84 -12.16
N THR A 174 -7.47 24.37 -13.33
CA THR A 174 -6.58 25.16 -14.18
C THR A 174 -7.26 26.47 -14.60
N ASP A 175 -6.52 27.35 -15.25
CA ASP A 175 -7.07 28.60 -15.81
C ASP A 175 -8.10 28.34 -16.93
N GLU A 176 -8.03 27.17 -17.59
CA GLU A 176 -8.88 26.79 -18.71
C GLU A 176 -10.09 25.94 -18.28
N GLY A 177 -10.16 25.54 -17.00
CA GLY A 177 -11.20 24.67 -16.46
C GLY A 177 -10.64 23.50 -15.65
N GLU A 178 -11.45 22.46 -15.48
CA GLU A 178 -11.07 21.32 -14.64
C GLU A 178 -10.71 20.10 -15.49
N ILE A 179 -9.62 19.43 -15.12
CA ILE A 179 -9.28 18.09 -15.62
C ILE A 179 -9.63 17.11 -14.52
N ILE A 180 -10.51 16.16 -14.83
CA ILE A 180 -11.03 15.21 -13.85
C ILE A 180 -10.58 13.80 -14.23
N ILE A 181 -9.88 13.15 -13.33
CA ILE A 181 -9.54 11.73 -13.40
C ILE A 181 -10.47 11.01 -12.42
N ALA A 182 -11.47 10.28 -12.92
CA ALA A 182 -12.50 9.65 -12.10
C ALA A 182 -12.55 8.13 -12.32
N ARG A 183 -12.67 7.39 -11.23
CA ARG A 183 -12.89 5.94 -11.26
C ARG A 183 -14.38 5.64 -11.27
N HIS A 184 -14.82 4.86 -12.24
CA HIS A 184 -16.22 4.45 -12.37
C HIS A 184 -16.50 3.07 -11.79
N ASP A 185 -15.53 2.16 -11.95
CA ASP A 185 -15.64 0.78 -11.49
C ASP A 185 -14.27 0.19 -11.11
N LEU A 186 -14.18 -1.12 -10.95
CA LEU A 186 -12.94 -1.80 -10.55
C LEU A 186 -11.85 -1.78 -11.63
N GLU A 187 -12.20 -1.50 -12.89
CA GLU A 187 -11.31 -1.63 -14.04
C GLU A 187 -11.10 -0.33 -14.82
N ARG A 188 -12.05 0.62 -14.77
CA ARG A 188 -12.07 1.79 -15.65
C ARG A 188 -11.93 3.10 -14.88
N VAL A 189 -11.10 3.94 -15.44
CA VAL A 189 -10.91 5.34 -15.06
C VAL A 189 -11.12 6.20 -16.29
N THR A 190 -11.78 7.33 -16.15
CA THR A 190 -11.91 8.32 -17.21
C THR A 190 -11.09 9.55 -16.93
N ILE A 191 -10.60 10.19 -17.98
CA ILE A 191 -9.96 11.50 -17.92
C ILE A 191 -10.80 12.46 -18.78
N THR A 192 -11.44 13.42 -18.11
CA THR A 192 -12.20 14.49 -18.76
C THR A 192 -11.35 15.76 -18.80
N ARG A 193 -11.30 16.43 -19.93
CA ARG A 193 -10.55 17.68 -20.13
C ARG A 193 -11.45 18.80 -20.62
N PRO A 194 -11.15 20.07 -20.27
CA PRO A 194 -11.86 21.22 -20.86
C PRO A 194 -11.80 21.17 -22.40
N GLY A 195 -12.94 21.47 -23.06
CA GLY A 195 -13.03 21.49 -24.52
C GLY A 195 -13.02 20.12 -25.22
N SER A 196 -12.86 19.02 -24.49
CA SER A 196 -12.96 17.66 -25.06
C SER A 196 -14.41 17.17 -24.95
N PRO A 197 -15.06 16.80 -26.07
CA PRO A 197 -16.45 16.36 -26.07
C PRO A 197 -16.64 14.99 -25.38
N GLU A 198 -15.62 14.15 -25.41
CA GLU A 198 -15.69 12.81 -24.83
C GLU A 198 -14.55 12.57 -23.85
N PRO A 199 -14.82 11.88 -22.71
CA PRO A 199 -13.79 11.48 -21.77
C PRO A 199 -12.91 10.38 -22.36
N GLN A 200 -11.62 10.45 -22.11
CA GLN A 200 -10.69 9.37 -22.41
C GLN A 200 -10.87 8.24 -21.39
N VAL A 201 -11.15 7.03 -21.84
CA VAL A 201 -11.26 5.84 -20.98
C VAL A 201 -9.91 5.14 -20.90
N VAL A 202 -9.48 4.83 -19.67
CA VAL A 202 -8.24 4.11 -19.39
C VAL A 202 -8.55 2.89 -18.54
N THR A 203 -8.06 1.72 -18.97
CA THR A 203 -8.14 0.51 -18.15
C THR A 203 -7.11 0.59 -17.03
N MET A 204 -7.60 0.54 -15.80
CA MET A 204 -6.80 0.55 -14.59
C MET A 204 -7.42 -0.40 -13.57
N ALA A 205 -7.11 -1.69 -13.72
CA ALA A 205 -7.62 -2.72 -12.83
C ALA A 205 -7.23 -2.44 -11.37
N ARG A 206 -8.19 -2.56 -10.47
CA ARG A 206 -7.94 -2.52 -9.04
C ARG A 206 -7.20 -3.79 -8.64
N ARG A 207 -5.99 -3.63 -8.13
CA ARG A 207 -5.24 -4.76 -7.58
C ARG A 207 -5.81 -5.07 -6.20
N GLU A 208 -6.52 -6.19 -6.11
CA GLU A 208 -6.83 -6.78 -4.80
C GLU A 208 -5.52 -7.25 -4.15
N PRO A 209 -5.37 -7.14 -2.82
CA PRO A 209 -4.29 -7.85 -2.16
C PRO A 209 -4.49 -9.33 -2.45
N ILE A 210 -3.43 -10.03 -2.76
CA ILE A 210 -3.45 -11.49 -2.76
C ILE A 210 -3.91 -11.88 -1.37
N SER A 211 -5.21 -12.11 -1.24
CA SER A 211 -5.80 -12.70 -0.07
C SER A 211 -5.57 -14.18 -0.25
N THR A 212 -4.68 -14.71 0.46
CA THR A 212 -4.43 -16.12 0.69
C THR A 212 -3.04 -16.57 0.36
N LEU A 213 -2.44 -16.82 1.41
CA LEU A 213 -1.90 -18.17 1.58
C LEU A 213 -2.66 -18.86 2.69
#